data_e694160c75686013028dbd3cc7d409a0
#
_entry.id   e694160c75686013028dbd3cc7d409a0
#
_cell.length_a   1.000
_cell.length_b   1.000
_cell.length_c   1.000
_cell.angle_alpha   90.00
_cell.angle_beta   90.00
_cell.angle_gamma   90.00
#
_symmetry.space_group_name_H-M   'P 1'
#
loop_
_entity.id
_entity.type
_entity.pdbx_description
1 polymer ?
#
loop_
_entity_poly.entity_id
_entity_poly.type
_entity_poly.pdbx_seq_one_letter_code
_entity_poly.pdbx_strand_id
1 'polypeptide(L)'
;KGKIFDPQMGKIDLKNNNVKFIGDPQKRIEEDYLRIIRFIRFKILYNSNVEYTTSQAIRHNLNGIKNISKERILVELFKILDLKNFIDLNDSEHLKELFSLIFPEFGNLKRLERLRKIFNHSQIKRDILLAVLLIDEKNNHEYFAHKYNISNDIKENLNLLSNDLKLIRENKDFFDKDLEKNIYLSNKNH
;
A
#
# COMPACT_ATOMS: atom_id res chain seq x y z
N LYS A 1 13.35 29.34 -23.12
CA LYS A 1 13.20 28.73 -21.76
C LYS A 1 12.36 29.69 -20.92
N GLY A 2 11.15 29.25 -20.49
CA GLY A 2 10.25 30.07 -19.67
C GLY A 2 10.80 30.30 -18.25
N LYS A 3 10.46 31.46 -17.66
CA LYS A 3 10.77 31.77 -16.26
C LYS A 3 9.74 31.04 -15.36
N ILE A 4 10.19 30.26 -14.40
CA ILE A 4 9.27 29.58 -13.48
C ILE A 4 8.89 30.53 -12.35
N PHE A 5 7.59 30.78 -12.21
CA PHE A 5 7.03 31.54 -11.09
C PHE A 5 6.78 30.56 -9.93
N ASP A 6 7.44 30.75 -8.78
CA ASP A 6 7.42 29.80 -7.65
C ASP A 6 7.21 30.54 -6.31
N PRO A 7 6.00 31.07 -6.07
CA PRO A 7 5.70 31.85 -4.87
C PRO A 7 5.69 31.04 -3.59
N GLN A 8 5.55 29.71 -3.70
CA GLN A 8 5.47 28.77 -2.57
C GLN A 8 6.80 28.07 -2.28
N MET A 9 7.87 28.46 -2.97
CA MET A 9 9.21 27.84 -2.84
C MET A 9 9.20 26.31 -3.14
N GLY A 10 8.32 25.85 -4.03
CA GLY A 10 8.18 24.44 -4.39
C GLY A 10 9.45 23.82 -4.96
N LYS A 11 10.32 24.61 -5.62
CA LYS A 11 11.63 24.13 -6.07
C LYS A 11 12.54 23.73 -4.92
N ILE A 12 12.51 24.48 -3.81
CA ILE A 12 13.28 24.20 -2.60
C ILE A 12 12.73 22.96 -1.94
N ASP A 13 11.40 22.89 -1.79
CA ASP A 13 10.74 21.71 -1.24
C ASP A 13 11.05 20.44 -2.05
N LEU A 14 10.99 20.52 -3.38
CA LEU A 14 11.32 19.40 -4.26
C LEU A 14 12.78 18.96 -4.11
N LYS A 15 13.73 19.93 -4.05
CA LYS A 15 15.15 19.64 -3.86
C LYS A 15 15.43 18.93 -2.52
N ASN A 16 14.66 19.27 -1.49
CA ASN A 16 14.81 18.74 -0.14
C ASN A 16 13.90 17.53 0.12
N ASN A 17 13.21 17.01 -0.90
CA ASN A 17 12.20 15.97 -0.77
C ASN A 17 11.14 16.31 0.29
N ASN A 18 10.83 17.58 0.47
CA ASN A 18 9.90 18.06 1.48
C ASN A 18 8.47 18.08 0.93
N VAL A 19 7.66 17.10 1.31
CA VAL A 19 6.23 17.03 0.95
C VAL A 19 5.39 17.66 2.06
N LYS A 20 4.66 18.73 1.73
CA LYS A 20 3.78 19.42 2.68
C LYS A 20 2.50 19.90 2.01
N PHE A 21 1.47 20.18 2.80
CA PHE A 21 0.30 20.90 2.31
C PHE A 21 0.66 22.37 2.07
N ILE A 22 0.14 22.95 0.98
CA ILE A 22 0.23 24.39 0.74
C ILE A 22 -0.86 25.07 1.56
N GLY A 23 -0.47 25.85 2.57
CA GLY A 23 -1.39 26.47 3.54
C GLY A 23 -1.68 25.56 4.72
N ASP A 24 -2.84 25.77 5.36
CA ASP A 24 -3.26 25.05 6.55
C ASP A 24 -3.66 23.60 6.21
N PRO A 25 -3.01 22.58 6.79
CA PRO A 25 -3.30 21.17 6.49
C PRO A 25 -4.76 20.79 6.80
N GLN A 26 -5.32 21.29 7.91
CA GLN A 26 -6.69 20.99 8.32
C GLN A 26 -7.69 21.43 7.25
N LYS A 27 -7.62 22.69 6.84
CA LYS A 27 -8.51 23.26 5.81
C LYS A 27 -8.36 22.54 4.48
N ARG A 28 -7.11 22.23 4.09
CA ARG A 28 -6.85 21.56 2.82
C ARG A 28 -7.39 20.12 2.78
N ILE A 29 -7.37 19.42 3.91
CA ILE A 29 -7.95 18.09 4.04
C ILE A 29 -9.47 18.14 3.99
N GLU A 30 -10.09 19.10 4.68
CA GLU A 30 -11.55 19.27 4.71
C GLU A 30 -12.16 19.58 3.33
N GLU A 31 -11.41 20.23 2.43
CA GLU A 31 -11.84 20.46 1.04
C GLU A 31 -11.96 19.16 0.22
N ASP A 32 -11.06 18.19 0.43
CA ASP A 32 -11.07 16.87 -0.23
C ASP A 32 -10.26 15.87 0.61
N TYR A 33 -10.95 14.97 1.30
CA TYR A 33 -10.34 13.96 2.17
C TYR A 33 -9.41 13.00 1.43
N LEU A 34 -9.54 12.85 0.09
CA LEU A 34 -8.60 12.05 -0.71
C LEU A 34 -7.17 12.60 -0.65
N ARG A 35 -7.00 13.87 -0.30
CA ARG A 35 -5.68 14.48 -0.09
C ARG A 35 -4.89 13.81 1.02
N ILE A 36 -5.54 13.18 2.01
CA ILE A 36 -4.86 12.38 3.02
C ILE A 36 -4.10 11.23 2.35
N ILE A 37 -4.78 10.45 1.50
CA ILE A 37 -4.19 9.29 0.83
C ILE A 37 -3.10 9.72 -0.15
N ARG A 38 -3.34 10.80 -0.90
CA ARG A 38 -2.34 11.39 -1.80
C ARG A 38 -1.11 11.89 -1.05
N PHE A 39 -1.29 12.51 0.11
CA PHE A 39 -0.19 12.95 0.96
C PHE A 39 0.68 11.76 1.37
N ILE A 40 0.09 10.67 1.88
CA ILE A 40 0.82 9.45 2.22
C ILE A 40 1.59 8.92 1.00
N ARG A 41 0.96 8.87 -0.17
CA ARG A 41 1.62 8.45 -1.40
C ARG A 41 2.86 9.28 -1.73
N PHE A 42 2.76 10.60 -1.65
CA PHE A 42 3.91 11.47 -1.91
C PHE A 42 4.99 11.35 -0.82
N LYS A 43 4.61 11.18 0.44
CA LYS A 43 5.59 10.93 1.52
C LYS A 43 6.39 9.65 1.28
N ILE A 44 5.74 8.56 0.84
CA ILE A 44 6.41 7.31 0.45
C ILE A 44 7.30 7.55 -0.78
N LEU A 45 6.76 8.19 -1.83
CA LEU A 45 7.48 8.42 -3.10
C LEU A 45 8.79 9.19 -2.90
N TYR A 46 8.77 10.22 -2.06
CA TYR A 46 9.93 11.10 -1.82
C TYR A 46 10.69 10.77 -0.53
N ASN A 47 10.35 9.69 0.15
CA ASN A 47 10.93 9.30 1.45
C ASN A 47 11.00 10.48 2.43
N SER A 48 9.90 11.20 2.55
CA SER A 48 9.79 12.46 3.30
C SER A 48 9.17 12.23 4.67
N ASN A 49 9.70 12.87 5.70
CA ASN A 49 9.16 12.79 7.05
C ASN A 49 7.82 13.50 7.19
N VAL A 50 6.96 13.01 8.08
CA VAL A 50 5.67 13.63 8.39
C VAL A 50 5.82 14.59 9.56
N GLU A 51 5.42 15.84 9.36
CA GLU A 51 5.39 16.85 10.42
C GLU A 51 4.27 16.55 11.42
N TYR A 52 4.52 16.86 12.69
CA TYR A 52 3.56 16.60 13.78
C TYR A 52 2.19 17.25 13.54
N THR A 53 2.18 18.53 13.15
CA THR A 53 0.93 19.28 12.89
C THR A 53 0.10 18.64 11.78
N THR A 54 0.75 18.21 10.69
CA THR A 54 0.10 17.51 9.59
C THR A 54 -0.45 16.14 10.03
N SER A 55 0.33 15.41 10.85
CA SER A 55 -0.13 14.12 11.41
C SER A 55 -1.39 14.29 12.26
N GLN A 56 -1.46 15.32 13.09
CA GLN A 56 -2.64 15.62 13.89
C GLN A 56 -3.85 16.00 13.01
N ALA A 57 -3.66 16.84 11.99
CA ALA A 57 -4.73 17.18 11.06
C ALA A 57 -5.28 15.95 10.33
N ILE A 58 -4.40 15.02 9.91
CA ILE A 58 -4.82 13.75 9.30
C ILE A 58 -5.65 12.92 10.29
N ARG A 59 -5.18 12.73 11.53
CA ARG A 59 -5.88 11.94 12.55
C ARG A 59 -7.29 12.48 12.85
N HIS A 60 -7.44 13.80 12.97
CA HIS A 60 -8.74 14.43 13.20
C HIS A 60 -9.71 14.21 12.02
N ASN A 61 -9.20 14.06 10.82
CA ASN A 61 -10.00 13.97 9.59
C ASN A 61 -10.15 12.54 9.03
N LEU A 62 -9.67 11.50 9.71
CA LEU A 62 -9.76 10.11 9.24
C LEU A 62 -11.20 9.68 8.93
N ASN A 63 -12.17 10.13 9.71
CA ASN A 63 -13.58 9.82 9.49
C ASN A 63 -14.10 10.34 8.14
N GLY A 64 -13.51 11.41 7.60
CA GLY A 64 -13.88 11.97 6.31
C GLY A 64 -13.56 11.02 5.13
N ILE A 65 -12.62 10.10 5.30
CA ILE A 65 -12.30 9.09 4.28
C ILE A 65 -13.51 8.22 3.93
N LYS A 66 -14.43 7.99 4.87
CA LYS A 66 -15.67 7.23 4.63
C LYS A 66 -16.59 7.87 3.58
N ASN A 67 -16.43 9.19 3.35
CA ASN A 67 -17.22 9.95 2.38
C ASN A 67 -16.64 9.88 0.94
N ILE A 68 -15.47 9.24 0.78
CA ILE A 68 -14.83 9.10 -0.52
C ILE A 68 -15.33 7.80 -1.18
N SER A 69 -15.58 7.83 -2.49
CA SER A 69 -15.94 6.61 -3.20
C SER A 69 -14.81 5.56 -3.13
N LYS A 70 -15.21 4.30 -3.04
CA LYS A 70 -14.27 3.16 -2.90
C LYS A 70 -13.29 3.09 -4.06
N GLU A 71 -13.75 3.42 -5.27
CA GLU A 71 -12.95 3.44 -6.48
C GLU A 71 -11.84 4.49 -6.40
N ARG A 72 -12.14 5.71 -5.91
CA ARG A 72 -11.13 6.77 -5.74
C ARG A 72 -10.07 6.36 -4.72
N ILE A 73 -10.48 5.75 -3.61
CA ILE A 73 -9.56 5.23 -2.59
C ILE A 73 -8.68 4.13 -3.20
N LEU A 74 -9.27 3.17 -3.91
CA LEU A 74 -8.57 2.03 -4.50
C LEU A 74 -7.53 2.48 -5.54
N VAL A 75 -7.87 3.44 -6.38
CA VAL A 75 -6.94 4.01 -7.38
C VAL A 75 -5.72 4.62 -6.71
N GLU A 76 -5.88 5.39 -5.63
CA GLU A 76 -4.73 5.97 -4.91
C GLU A 76 -3.95 4.90 -4.13
N LEU A 77 -4.63 3.91 -3.53
CA LEU A 77 -3.98 2.77 -2.88
C LEU A 77 -3.12 1.98 -3.87
N PHE A 78 -3.63 1.68 -5.05
CA PHE A 78 -2.85 0.98 -6.08
C PHE A 78 -1.62 1.77 -6.52
N LYS A 79 -1.73 3.10 -6.66
CA LYS A 79 -0.56 3.96 -6.91
C LYS A 79 0.46 3.91 -5.77
N ILE A 80 0.02 3.74 -4.52
CA ILE A 80 0.93 3.55 -3.37
C ILE A 80 1.66 2.21 -3.49
N LEU A 81 0.92 1.13 -3.74
CA LEU A 81 1.49 -0.22 -3.86
C LEU A 81 2.44 -0.36 -5.05
N ASP A 82 2.26 0.43 -6.11
CA ASP A 82 3.14 0.44 -7.28
C ASP A 82 4.45 1.22 -7.06
N LEU A 83 4.59 1.91 -5.92
CA LEU A 83 5.83 2.63 -5.59
C LEU A 83 6.92 1.65 -5.16
N LYS A 84 8.12 1.79 -5.74
CA LYS A 84 9.30 1.00 -5.31
C LYS A 84 9.59 1.18 -3.82
N ASN A 85 9.44 2.40 -3.31
CA ASN A 85 9.72 2.74 -1.91
C ASN A 85 8.63 2.24 -0.93
N PHE A 86 7.54 1.65 -1.42
CA PHE A 86 6.51 1.10 -0.53
C PHE A 86 7.05 -0.03 0.35
N ILE A 87 8.03 -0.79 -0.14
CA ILE A 87 8.67 -1.86 0.62
C ILE A 87 9.42 -1.34 1.85
N ASP A 88 9.81 -0.07 1.85
CA ASP A 88 10.53 0.61 2.93
C ASP A 88 9.60 1.34 3.92
N LEU A 89 8.27 1.13 3.81
CA LEU A 89 7.27 1.78 4.67
C LEU A 89 7.55 1.60 6.17
N ASN A 90 8.10 0.44 6.55
CA ASN A 90 8.42 0.13 7.94
C ASN A 90 9.60 0.94 8.51
N ASP A 91 10.39 1.60 7.67
CA ASP A 91 11.52 2.42 8.10
C ASP A 91 11.05 3.75 8.72
N SER A 92 9.79 4.16 8.49
CA SER A 92 9.16 5.33 9.10
C SER A 92 7.97 4.92 9.96
N GLU A 93 8.15 4.89 11.28
CA GLU A 93 7.09 4.50 12.23
C GLU A 93 5.84 5.38 12.10
N HIS A 94 6.00 6.70 11.94
CA HIS A 94 4.89 7.62 11.75
C HIS A 94 4.11 7.36 10.45
N LEU A 95 4.81 7.11 9.35
CA LEU A 95 4.17 6.88 8.06
C LEU A 95 3.45 5.55 8.03
N LYS A 96 4.07 4.51 8.59
CA LYS A 96 3.48 3.18 8.80
C LYS A 96 2.21 3.26 9.64
N GLU A 97 2.25 4.01 10.74
CA GLU A 97 1.09 4.20 11.61
C GLU A 97 -0.07 4.88 10.86
N LEU A 98 0.20 6.00 10.18
CA LEU A 98 -0.81 6.69 9.38
C LEU A 98 -1.38 5.80 8.28
N PHE A 99 -0.53 5.03 7.58
CA PHE A 99 -1.00 4.07 6.59
C PHE A 99 -1.92 3.01 7.21
N SER A 100 -1.55 2.46 8.38
CA SER A 100 -2.35 1.46 9.09
C SER A 100 -3.70 2.00 9.59
N LEU A 101 -3.76 3.28 9.97
CA LEU A 101 -5.01 3.94 10.36
C LEU A 101 -5.97 4.11 9.17
N ILE A 102 -5.44 4.37 7.97
CA ILE A 102 -6.22 4.55 6.74
C ILE A 102 -6.65 3.21 6.15
N PHE A 103 -5.74 2.22 6.18
CA PHE A 103 -5.91 0.90 5.59
C PHE A 103 -5.68 -0.21 6.64
N PRO A 104 -6.60 -0.37 7.61
CA PRO A 104 -6.44 -1.34 8.68
C PRO A 104 -6.41 -2.80 8.21
N GLU A 105 -6.86 -3.06 6.98
CA GLU A 105 -6.80 -4.39 6.35
C GLU A 105 -5.35 -4.87 6.15
N PHE A 106 -4.39 -3.95 6.02
CA PHE A 106 -2.98 -4.29 5.86
C PHE A 106 -2.29 -4.56 7.20
N GLY A 107 -2.85 -5.46 8.01
CA GLY A 107 -2.32 -5.81 9.34
C GLY A 107 -0.94 -6.48 9.32
N ASN A 108 -0.49 -6.99 8.17
CA ASN A 108 0.73 -7.77 8.02
C ASN A 108 1.92 -6.97 7.46
N LEU A 109 1.99 -5.66 7.69
CA LEU A 109 3.07 -4.78 7.17
C LEU A 109 4.49 -5.26 7.54
N LYS A 110 4.67 -5.96 8.65
CA LYS A 110 5.96 -6.58 9.01
C LYS A 110 6.50 -7.55 7.96
N ARG A 111 5.63 -8.12 7.13
CA ARG A 111 6.06 -9.02 6.03
C ARG A 111 6.84 -8.29 4.93
N LEU A 112 6.72 -6.96 4.82
CA LEU A 112 7.52 -6.15 3.89
C LEU A 112 9.02 -6.31 4.13
N GLU A 113 9.46 -6.46 5.37
CA GLU A 113 10.88 -6.65 5.71
C GLU A 113 11.44 -7.96 5.11
N ARG A 114 10.62 -9.02 5.08
CA ARG A 114 10.99 -10.30 4.46
C ARG A 114 11.03 -10.18 2.94
N LEU A 115 10.03 -9.51 2.35
CA LEU A 115 10.00 -9.23 0.91
C LEU A 115 11.23 -8.43 0.47
N ARG A 116 11.62 -7.40 1.22
CA ARG A 116 12.81 -6.58 0.93
C ARG A 116 14.07 -7.43 0.85
N LYS A 117 14.22 -8.42 1.73
CA LYS A 117 15.37 -9.35 1.70
C LYS A 117 15.38 -10.26 0.47
N ILE A 118 14.20 -10.69 0.01
CA ILE A 118 14.07 -11.62 -1.14
C ILE A 118 14.25 -10.87 -2.46
N PHE A 119 13.58 -9.73 -2.61
CA PHE A 119 13.49 -9.02 -3.90
C PHE A 119 14.58 -7.96 -4.10
N ASN A 120 15.44 -7.71 -3.10
CA ASN A 120 16.61 -6.82 -3.18
C ASN A 120 16.34 -5.53 -3.97
N HIS A 121 15.29 -4.75 -3.57
CA HIS A 121 14.84 -3.50 -4.20
C HIS A 121 14.35 -3.61 -5.66
N SER A 122 14.15 -4.80 -6.18
CA SER A 122 13.43 -4.96 -7.45
C SER A 122 11.96 -4.58 -7.27
N GLN A 123 11.32 -4.14 -8.37
CA GLN A 123 9.90 -3.81 -8.31
C GLN A 123 9.06 -5.08 -8.11
N ILE A 124 8.27 -5.11 -7.04
CA ILE A 124 7.36 -6.21 -6.73
C ILE A 124 6.03 -5.93 -7.39
N LYS A 125 5.46 -6.92 -8.08
CA LYS A 125 4.12 -6.80 -8.65
C LYS A 125 3.09 -6.54 -7.55
N ARG A 126 2.12 -5.67 -7.83
CA ARG A 126 1.04 -5.31 -6.89
C ARG A 126 0.30 -6.51 -6.33
N ASP A 127 -0.01 -7.51 -7.17
CA ASP A 127 -0.75 -8.70 -6.77
C ASP A 127 0.01 -9.51 -5.72
N ILE A 128 1.34 -9.59 -5.83
CA ILE A 128 2.19 -10.22 -4.81
C ILE A 128 2.14 -9.43 -3.51
N LEU A 129 2.19 -8.09 -3.57
CA LEU A 129 2.07 -7.25 -2.38
C LEU A 129 0.71 -7.42 -1.71
N LEU A 130 -0.37 -7.42 -2.48
CA LEU A 130 -1.72 -7.66 -1.97
C LEU A 130 -1.81 -9.04 -1.30
N ALA A 131 -1.32 -10.09 -1.96
CA ALA A 131 -1.34 -11.44 -1.41
C ALA A 131 -0.56 -11.52 -0.09
N VAL A 132 0.68 -11.01 -0.07
CA VAL A 132 1.54 -11.04 1.13
C VAL A 132 0.93 -10.27 2.30
N LEU A 133 0.29 -9.14 2.03
CA LEU A 133 -0.23 -8.26 3.08
C LEU A 133 -1.63 -8.62 3.55
N LEU A 134 -2.46 -9.22 2.67
CA LEU A 134 -3.88 -9.48 2.94
C LEU A 134 -4.20 -10.93 3.26
N ILE A 135 -3.45 -11.92 2.69
CA ILE A 135 -3.77 -13.32 2.94
C ILE A 135 -3.37 -13.70 4.36
N ASP A 136 -4.35 -14.09 5.12
CA ASP A 136 -4.22 -14.60 6.49
C ASP A 136 -5.26 -15.69 6.76
N GLU A 137 -5.25 -16.24 7.99
CA GLU A 137 -6.19 -17.31 8.41
C GLU A 137 -7.62 -16.81 8.61
N LYS A 138 -7.86 -15.50 8.56
CA LYS A 138 -9.17 -14.86 8.79
C LYS A 138 -9.87 -14.44 7.49
N ASN A 139 -9.35 -14.86 6.34
CA ASN A 139 -9.86 -14.49 5.00
C ASN A 139 -9.93 -12.97 4.77
N ASN A 140 -8.97 -12.23 5.30
CA ASN A 140 -8.94 -10.77 5.19
C ASN A 140 -8.88 -10.28 3.72
N HIS A 141 -8.31 -11.06 2.80
CA HIS A 141 -8.31 -10.76 1.37
C HIS A 141 -9.74 -10.75 0.77
N GLU A 142 -10.64 -11.62 1.23
CA GLU A 142 -12.05 -11.61 0.80
C GLU A 142 -12.79 -10.37 1.33
N TYR A 143 -12.53 -10.01 2.60
CA TYR A 143 -13.06 -8.77 3.17
C TYR A 143 -12.60 -7.55 2.39
N PHE A 144 -11.30 -7.45 2.06
CA PHE A 144 -10.73 -6.39 1.25
C PHE A 144 -11.39 -6.32 -0.13
N ALA A 145 -11.54 -7.48 -0.79
CA ALA A 145 -12.18 -7.58 -2.11
C ALA A 145 -13.61 -7.04 -2.09
N HIS A 146 -14.39 -7.38 -1.08
CA HIS A 146 -15.76 -6.90 -0.89
C HIS A 146 -15.79 -5.41 -0.53
N LYS A 147 -14.94 -4.97 0.41
CA LYS A 147 -14.89 -3.57 0.89
C LYS A 147 -14.62 -2.60 -0.23
N TYR A 148 -13.68 -2.91 -1.12
CA TYR A 148 -13.22 -2.01 -2.18
C TYR A 148 -13.79 -2.34 -3.56
N ASN A 149 -14.61 -3.38 -3.68
CA ASN A 149 -15.20 -3.84 -4.95
C ASN A 149 -14.13 -3.97 -6.06
N ILE A 150 -13.07 -4.73 -5.75
CA ILE A 150 -11.95 -4.96 -6.68
C ILE A 150 -12.41 -5.80 -7.88
N SER A 151 -11.64 -5.74 -8.98
CA SER A 151 -11.93 -6.52 -10.18
C SER A 151 -11.92 -8.03 -9.90
N ASN A 152 -12.71 -8.78 -10.67
CA ASN A 152 -12.76 -10.25 -10.54
C ASN A 152 -11.40 -10.88 -10.73
N ASP A 153 -10.57 -10.40 -11.67
CA ASP A 153 -9.23 -10.93 -11.93
C ASP A 153 -8.35 -10.85 -10.66
N ILE A 154 -8.32 -9.70 -9.97
CA ILE A 154 -7.53 -9.56 -8.73
C ILE A 154 -8.10 -10.46 -7.63
N LYS A 155 -9.43 -10.56 -7.52
CA LYS A 155 -10.09 -11.41 -6.53
C LYS A 155 -9.77 -12.89 -6.76
N GLU A 156 -9.85 -13.36 -8.00
CA GLU A 156 -9.52 -14.75 -8.37
C GLU A 156 -8.05 -15.05 -8.08
N ASN A 157 -7.13 -14.17 -8.47
CA ASN A 157 -5.70 -14.33 -8.17
C ASN A 157 -5.43 -14.42 -6.66
N LEU A 158 -6.05 -13.58 -5.84
CA LEU A 158 -5.90 -13.64 -4.38
C LEU A 158 -6.45 -14.95 -3.80
N ASN A 159 -7.58 -15.43 -4.30
CA ASN A 159 -8.18 -16.69 -3.87
C ASN A 159 -7.30 -17.89 -4.26
N LEU A 160 -6.76 -17.92 -5.48
CA LEU A 160 -5.82 -18.95 -5.94
C LEU A 160 -4.59 -18.99 -5.03
N LEU A 161 -3.94 -17.84 -4.82
CA LEU A 161 -2.77 -17.75 -3.93
C LEU A 161 -3.09 -18.14 -2.49
N SER A 162 -4.28 -17.82 -1.98
CA SER A 162 -4.71 -18.24 -0.64
C SER A 162 -4.86 -19.75 -0.53
N ASN A 163 -5.44 -20.40 -1.56
CA ASN A 163 -5.59 -21.85 -1.62
C ASN A 163 -4.24 -22.56 -1.73
N ASP A 164 -3.36 -22.08 -2.60
CA ASP A 164 -2.01 -22.62 -2.75
C ASP A 164 -1.22 -22.54 -1.45
N LEU A 165 -1.32 -21.42 -0.72
CA LEU A 165 -0.67 -21.28 0.59
C LEU A 165 -1.24 -22.26 1.63
N LYS A 166 -2.53 -22.58 1.59
CA LYS A 166 -3.12 -23.61 2.46
C LYS A 166 -2.54 -24.98 2.13
N LEU A 167 -2.52 -25.36 0.84
CA LEU A 167 -1.94 -26.62 0.38
C LEU A 167 -0.46 -26.78 0.78
N ILE A 168 0.34 -25.73 0.63
CA ILE A 168 1.75 -25.70 1.05
C ILE A 168 1.89 -25.94 2.55
N ARG A 169 1.02 -25.35 3.37
CA ARG A 169 1.07 -25.48 4.83
C ARG A 169 0.63 -26.86 5.30
N GLU A 170 -0.33 -27.47 4.62
CA GLU A 170 -0.86 -28.80 4.96
C GLU A 170 0.05 -29.93 4.50
N ASN A 171 0.81 -29.73 3.43
CA ASN A 171 1.76 -30.71 2.88
C ASN A 171 3.19 -30.43 3.36
N LYS A 172 3.64 -31.15 4.41
CA LYS A 172 4.98 -30.99 4.96
C LYS A 172 6.11 -31.37 3.96
N ASP A 173 5.81 -32.24 3.02
CA ASP A 173 6.76 -32.72 2.00
C ASP A 173 6.70 -31.91 0.70
N PHE A 174 5.93 -30.79 0.68
CA PHE A 174 5.69 -29.98 -0.53
C PHE A 174 6.98 -29.57 -1.24
N PHE A 175 7.98 -29.12 -0.49
CA PHE A 175 9.27 -28.66 -1.06
C PHE A 175 10.25 -29.81 -1.29
N ASP A 176 10.15 -30.91 -0.55
CA ASP A 176 11.16 -31.98 -0.58
C ASP A 176 10.85 -33.05 -1.64
N LYS A 177 9.58 -33.42 -1.83
CA LYS A 177 9.19 -34.54 -2.70
C LYS A 177 8.35 -34.15 -3.91
N ASP A 178 7.50 -33.14 -3.79
CA ASP A 178 6.49 -32.82 -4.79
C ASP A 178 6.67 -31.44 -5.44
N LEU A 179 7.82 -30.75 -5.24
CA LEU A 179 8.01 -29.38 -5.70
C LEU A 179 7.79 -29.22 -7.21
N GLU A 180 8.44 -30.07 -8.03
CA GLU A 180 8.33 -30.00 -9.50
C GLU A 180 6.91 -30.25 -9.99
N LYS A 181 6.24 -31.25 -9.43
CA LYS A 181 4.84 -31.57 -9.73
C LYS A 181 3.89 -30.43 -9.35
N ASN A 182 4.10 -29.83 -8.19
CA ASN A 182 3.26 -28.74 -7.69
C ASN A 182 3.50 -27.45 -8.51
N ILE A 183 4.73 -27.14 -8.90
CA ILE A 183 5.04 -26.04 -9.83
C ILE A 183 4.36 -26.27 -11.19
N TYR A 184 4.41 -27.49 -11.71
CA TYR A 184 3.75 -27.84 -12.98
C TYR A 184 2.24 -27.67 -12.90
N LEU A 185 1.61 -28.11 -11.80
CA LEU A 185 0.17 -27.99 -11.60
C LEU A 185 -0.27 -26.53 -11.41
N SER A 186 0.49 -25.73 -10.68
CA SER A 186 0.20 -24.29 -10.50
C SER A 186 0.31 -23.52 -11.82
N ASN A 187 1.31 -23.82 -12.65
CA ASN A 187 1.47 -23.20 -13.97
C ASN A 187 0.37 -23.58 -14.99
N LYS A 188 -0.34 -24.69 -14.80
CA LYS A 188 -1.49 -25.04 -15.65
C LYS A 188 -2.76 -24.27 -15.32
N ASN A 189 -2.84 -23.67 -14.13
CA ASN A 189 -4.01 -22.92 -13.66
C ASN A 189 -3.81 -21.40 -13.84
N HIS A 190 -2.73 -20.97 -14.47
CA HIS A 190 -2.40 -19.61 -14.87
C HIS A 190 -2.16 -19.54 -16.39
#